data_36822b34d1c61185f050164de1d8a861
#
_entry.id   36822b34d1c61185f050164de1d8a861
#
_cell.length_a   1.000
_cell.length_b   1.000
_cell.length_c   1.000
_cell.angle_alpha   90.00
_cell.angle_beta   90.00
_cell.angle_gamma   90.00
#
_symmetry.space_group_name_H-M   'P 1'
#
loop_
_entity.id
_entity.type
_entity.pdbx_description
1 polymer ?
#
loop_
_entity_poly.entity_id
_entity_poly.type
_entity_poly.pdbx_seq_one_letter_code
_entity_poly.pdbx_strand_id
1 'polypeptide(L)'
;RIDFRELVKDLAAVFRTRIELRQIGVRDETKIMGGYGICGRELCCHTFLSEFAPVSIKMAKEQNLSLNPTKISGVCGRLMCCLKNEEETYEYLNSRLPNVGDYVTTDDGLKGEVSSVNVLRQLVKVLVEVNDEKELREYQADQLKFKPKRRRDVKLTAEEMKELAALEDRGGKSKIDDTK
;
A
#
# COMPACT_ATOMS: atom_id res chain seq x y z
N ARG A 1 17.91 4.19 23.75
CA ARG A 1 19.09 3.72 23.01
C ARG A 1 19.94 2.91 23.99
N ILE A 2 20.15 1.62 23.70
CA ILE A 2 20.93 0.72 24.55
C ILE A 2 22.41 0.90 24.20
N ASP A 3 23.28 0.93 25.24
CA ASP A 3 24.73 0.98 25.04
C ASP A 3 25.31 -0.43 25.02
N PHE A 4 25.94 -0.80 23.92
CA PHE A 4 26.52 -2.13 23.70
C PHE A 4 28.06 -2.14 23.76
N ARG A 5 28.72 -1.08 24.24
CA ARG A 5 30.17 -0.96 24.22
C ARG A 5 30.86 -2.04 25.07
N GLU A 6 30.31 -2.35 26.23
CA GLU A 6 30.83 -3.40 27.10
C GLU A 6 30.71 -4.77 26.44
N LEU A 7 29.53 -5.09 25.88
CA LEU A 7 29.30 -6.33 25.14
C LEU A 7 30.30 -6.51 23.98
N VAL A 8 30.60 -5.42 23.23
CA VAL A 8 31.57 -5.50 22.13
C VAL A 8 32.97 -5.81 22.64
N LYS A 9 33.39 -5.23 23.79
CA LYS A 9 34.69 -5.55 24.41
C LYS A 9 34.79 -7.00 24.86
N ASP A 10 33.76 -7.50 25.52
CA ASP A 10 33.70 -8.88 26.01
C ASP A 10 33.77 -9.87 24.86
N LEU A 11 32.97 -9.62 23.77
CA LEU A 11 33.02 -10.44 22.57
C LEU A 11 34.39 -10.42 21.89
N ALA A 12 35.03 -9.23 21.79
CA ALA A 12 36.37 -9.10 21.23
C ALA A 12 37.41 -9.87 22.06
N ALA A 13 37.29 -9.88 23.38
CA ALA A 13 38.16 -10.64 24.28
C ALA A 13 38.00 -12.15 24.09
N VAL A 14 36.77 -12.64 23.96
CA VAL A 14 36.48 -14.08 23.79
C VAL A 14 36.90 -14.58 22.40
N PHE A 15 36.47 -13.89 21.35
CA PHE A 15 36.72 -14.32 19.97
C PHE A 15 38.07 -13.91 19.40
N ARG A 16 38.78 -13.02 20.09
CA ARG A 16 40.09 -12.47 19.67
C ARG A 16 40.09 -11.94 18.23
N THR A 17 38.99 -11.32 17.85
CA THR A 17 38.77 -10.73 16.53
C THR A 17 38.13 -9.35 16.65
N ARG A 18 38.17 -8.57 15.57
CA ARG A 18 37.48 -7.30 15.53
C ARG A 18 35.97 -7.53 15.48
N ILE A 19 35.24 -6.98 16.44
CA ILE A 19 33.78 -7.03 16.49
C ILE A 19 33.22 -5.69 15.99
N GLU A 20 32.33 -5.75 15.02
CA GLU A 20 31.59 -4.62 14.51
C GLU A 20 30.11 -4.80 14.83
N LEU A 21 29.53 -3.85 15.56
CA LEU A 21 28.12 -3.85 15.90
C LEU A 21 27.40 -2.78 15.08
N ARG A 22 26.43 -3.20 14.28
CA ARG A 22 25.57 -2.30 13.50
C ARG A 22 24.14 -2.37 13.99
N GLN A 23 23.53 -1.22 14.19
CA GLN A 23 22.12 -1.13 14.46
C GLN A 23 21.36 -1.07 13.14
N ILE A 24 20.55 -2.09 12.87
CA ILE A 24 19.70 -2.18 11.69
C ILE A 24 18.25 -1.81 12.03
N GLY A 25 17.46 -1.45 11.00
CA GLY A 25 16.02 -1.20 11.14
C GLY A 25 15.22 -2.51 11.07
N VAL A 26 13.97 -2.47 11.51
CA VAL A 26 13.05 -3.63 11.46
C VAL A 26 12.84 -4.18 10.04
N ARG A 27 12.90 -3.33 9.02
CA ARG A 27 12.81 -3.78 7.62
C ARG A 27 14.09 -4.49 7.18
N ASP A 28 15.25 -4.02 7.62
CA ASP A 28 16.54 -4.65 7.32
C ASP A 28 16.63 -6.03 7.97
N GLU A 29 16.14 -6.18 9.21
CA GLU A 29 16.00 -7.47 9.86
C GLU A 29 15.10 -8.41 9.03
N THR A 30 13.91 -7.92 8.64
CA THR A 30 12.97 -8.67 7.81
C THR A 30 13.59 -9.05 6.45
N LYS A 31 14.41 -8.17 5.87
CA LYS A 31 15.14 -8.43 4.63
C LYS A 31 16.14 -9.58 4.79
N ILE A 32 16.85 -9.65 5.92
CA ILE A 32 17.80 -10.74 6.21
C ILE A 32 17.07 -12.06 6.43
N MET A 33 16.00 -12.04 7.23
CA MET A 33 15.23 -13.25 7.57
C MET A 33 14.48 -13.82 6.37
N GLY A 34 14.06 -12.95 5.43
CA GLY A 34 13.25 -13.34 4.30
C GLY A 34 11.83 -13.75 4.69
N GLY A 35 11.14 -14.45 3.81
CA GLY A 35 9.78 -14.97 4.04
C GLY A 35 8.79 -14.53 2.97
N TYR A 36 7.49 -14.70 3.27
CA TYR A 36 6.40 -14.41 2.35
C TYR A 36 5.52 -13.26 2.86
N GLY A 37 5.08 -12.42 1.94
CA GLY A 37 4.10 -11.38 2.22
C GLY A 37 2.67 -11.93 2.31
N ILE A 38 1.73 -11.10 2.75
CA ILE A 38 0.29 -11.43 2.77
C ILE A 38 -0.26 -11.73 1.35
N CYS A 39 0.43 -11.30 0.30
CA CYS A 39 0.12 -11.58 -1.10
C CYS A 39 0.59 -12.99 -1.56
N GLY A 40 1.24 -13.77 -0.71
CA GLY A 40 1.78 -15.10 -1.01
C GLY A 40 3.07 -15.10 -1.84
N ARG A 41 3.64 -13.92 -2.15
CA ARG A 41 4.95 -13.80 -2.83
C ARG A 41 6.06 -13.59 -1.80
N GLU A 42 7.29 -13.90 -2.18
CA GLU A 42 8.47 -13.53 -1.40
C GLU A 42 8.49 -12.03 -1.13
N LEU A 43 9.08 -11.64 -0.01
CA LEU A 43 9.13 -10.25 0.41
C LEU A 43 9.86 -9.39 -0.61
N CYS A 44 9.24 -8.29 -1.04
CA CYS A 44 9.82 -7.35 -2.01
C CYS A 44 11.20 -6.83 -1.55
N CYS A 45 11.37 -6.56 -0.25
CA CYS A 45 12.63 -6.12 0.33
C CYS A 45 13.72 -7.20 0.32
N HIS A 46 13.35 -8.47 0.30
CA HIS A 46 14.30 -9.59 0.21
C HIS A 46 14.71 -9.87 -1.24
N THR A 47 13.82 -9.65 -2.20
CA THR A 47 14.04 -10.01 -3.62
C THR A 47 14.63 -8.86 -4.43
N PHE A 48 13.84 -7.84 -4.75
CA PHE A 48 14.22 -6.82 -5.74
C PHE A 48 14.26 -5.39 -5.21
N LEU A 49 13.57 -5.11 -4.09
CA LEU A 49 13.43 -3.74 -3.60
C LEU A 49 14.52 -3.42 -2.58
N SER A 50 15.54 -2.68 -2.99
CA SER A 50 16.65 -2.22 -2.14
C SER A 50 16.46 -0.79 -1.64
N GLU A 51 15.83 0.08 -2.44
CA GLU A 51 15.56 1.46 -2.09
C GLU A 51 14.11 1.64 -1.66
N PHE A 52 13.90 2.40 -0.57
CA PHE A 52 12.59 2.61 0.02
C PHE A 52 12.22 4.08 -0.01
N ALA A 53 11.30 4.42 -0.90
CA ALA A 53 10.66 5.73 -0.90
C ALA A 53 9.64 5.84 0.25
N PRO A 54 9.32 7.06 0.71
CA PRO A 54 8.29 7.28 1.71
C PRO A 54 6.95 6.67 1.29
N VAL A 55 6.31 5.95 2.21
CA VAL A 55 4.99 5.35 2.00
C VAL A 55 3.98 6.07 2.87
N SER A 56 2.88 6.51 2.28
CA SER A 56 1.80 7.22 2.98
C SER A 56 0.48 6.45 2.92
N ILE A 57 -0.41 6.76 3.85
CA ILE A 57 -1.77 6.19 3.90
C ILE A 57 -2.58 6.57 2.65
N LYS A 58 -2.28 7.71 2.04
CA LYS A 58 -2.94 8.16 0.80
C LYS A 58 -2.81 7.11 -0.31
N MET A 59 -1.63 6.47 -0.44
CA MET A 59 -1.39 5.42 -1.42
C MET A 59 -2.31 4.21 -1.20
N ALA A 60 -2.53 3.81 0.06
CA ALA A 60 -3.46 2.72 0.39
C ALA A 60 -4.91 3.06 0.01
N LYS A 61 -5.34 4.33 0.21
CA LYS A 61 -6.66 4.81 -0.23
C LYS A 61 -6.81 4.77 -1.75
N GLU A 62 -5.79 5.20 -2.49
CA GLU A 62 -5.79 5.22 -3.94
C GLU A 62 -5.85 3.82 -4.55
N GLN A 63 -5.29 2.84 -3.84
CA GLN A 63 -5.35 1.43 -4.21
C GLN A 63 -6.61 0.71 -3.70
N ASN A 64 -7.59 1.44 -3.14
CA ASN A 64 -8.84 0.90 -2.58
C ASN A 64 -8.63 -0.18 -1.50
N LEU A 65 -7.53 -0.11 -0.76
CA LEU A 65 -7.28 -1.03 0.34
C LEU A 65 -8.04 -0.58 1.60
N SER A 66 -8.47 -1.57 2.38
CA SER A 66 -9.01 -1.31 3.71
C SER A 66 -7.93 -0.65 4.58
N LEU A 67 -8.26 0.46 5.24
CA LEU A 67 -7.34 1.19 6.10
C LEU A 67 -7.10 0.51 7.47
N ASN A 68 -7.42 -0.78 7.58
CA ASN A 68 -7.10 -1.56 8.76
C ASN A 68 -5.57 -1.75 8.86
N PRO A 69 -4.93 -1.32 9.96
CA PRO A 69 -3.48 -1.45 10.16
C PRO A 69 -2.93 -2.85 9.88
N THR A 70 -3.66 -3.89 10.26
CA THR A 70 -3.25 -5.29 10.05
C THR A 70 -3.20 -5.70 8.58
N LYS A 71 -4.00 -5.04 7.71
CA LYS A 71 -4.07 -5.35 6.28
C LYS A 71 -3.11 -4.54 5.42
N ILE A 72 -2.69 -3.35 5.89
CA ILE A 72 -1.78 -2.47 5.16
C ILE A 72 -0.35 -2.50 5.70
N SER A 73 -0.12 -3.20 6.82
CA SER A 73 1.21 -3.39 7.39
C SER A 73 1.91 -4.60 6.74
N GLY A 74 3.19 -4.43 6.46
CA GLY A 74 4.07 -5.53 6.08
C GLY A 74 4.53 -6.35 7.29
N VAL A 75 5.21 -7.46 7.03
CA VAL A 75 5.81 -8.33 8.05
C VAL A 75 6.75 -7.57 8.99
N CYS A 76 7.40 -6.52 8.50
CA CYS A 76 8.27 -5.64 9.31
C CYS A 76 7.50 -4.66 10.23
N GLY A 77 6.16 -4.71 10.28
CA GLY A 77 5.33 -3.81 11.09
C GLY A 77 5.19 -2.39 10.58
N ARG A 78 5.72 -2.05 9.39
CA ARG A 78 5.54 -0.76 8.72
C ARG A 78 4.60 -0.89 7.55
N LEU A 79 4.14 0.23 6.97
CA LEU A 79 3.35 0.19 5.74
C LEU A 79 4.06 -0.60 4.64
N MET A 80 3.30 -1.35 3.87
CA MET A 80 3.81 -2.20 2.79
C MET A 80 4.52 -1.36 1.73
N CYS A 81 5.76 -1.71 1.42
CA CYS A 81 6.57 -1.01 0.41
C CYS A 81 6.02 -1.15 -1.02
N CYS A 82 5.26 -2.20 -1.31
CA CYS A 82 4.60 -2.36 -2.61
C CYS A 82 3.57 -1.26 -2.90
N LEU A 83 2.98 -0.62 -1.88
CA LEU A 83 2.07 0.52 -2.06
C LEU A 83 2.72 1.63 -2.90
N LYS A 84 3.97 1.98 -2.58
CA LYS A 84 4.71 2.99 -3.35
C LYS A 84 5.15 2.45 -4.70
N ASN A 85 5.58 1.20 -4.78
CA ASN A 85 6.03 0.58 -6.02
C ASN A 85 4.92 0.49 -7.09
N GLU A 86 3.67 0.35 -6.65
CA GLU A 86 2.51 0.21 -7.53
C GLU A 86 1.73 1.52 -7.73
N GLU A 87 2.09 2.60 -7.02
CA GLU A 87 1.34 3.87 -6.97
C GLU A 87 1.09 4.45 -8.37
N GLU A 88 2.12 4.58 -9.20
CA GLU A 88 2.01 5.17 -10.54
C GLU A 88 1.04 4.40 -11.44
N THR A 89 1.07 3.05 -11.35
CA THR A 89 0.15 2.19 -12.09
C THR A 89 -1.29 2.42 -11.65
N TYR A 90 -1.53 2.50 -10.34
CA TYR A 90 -2.87 2.76 -9.83
C TYR A 90 -3.35 4.19 -10.14
N GLU A 91 -2.51 5.21 -10.08
CA GLU A 91 -2.86 6.57 -10.48
C GLU A 91 -3.31 6.62 -11.96
N TYR A 92 -2.53 5.99 -12.84
CA TYR A 92 -2.87 5.91 -14.26
C TYR A 92 -4.19 5.19 -14.51
N LEU A 93 -4.39 4.02 -13.92
CA LEU A 93 -5.62 3.24 -14.09
C LEU A 93 -6.83 3.95 -13.48
N ASN A 94 -6.66 4.58 -12.32
CA ASN A 94 -7.72 5.34 -11.66
C ASN A 94 -8.16 6.59 -12.44
N SER A 95 -7.27 7.21 -13.21
CA SER A 95 -7.62 8.37 -14.03
C SER A 95 -8.69 8.07 -15.08
N ARG A 96 -8.86 6.79 -15.43
CA ARG A 96 -9.81 6.28 -16.42
C ARG A 96 -11.11 5.76 -15.83
N LEU A 97 -11.30 5.86 -14.52
CA LEU A 97 -12.42 5.28 -13.81
C LEU A 97 -13.23 6.34 -13.07
N PRO A 98 -14.56 6.17 -12.97
CA PRO A 98 -15.41 6.99 -12.12
C PRO A 98 -15.15 6.68 -10.64
N ASN A 99 -15.52 7.59 -9.75
CA ASN A 99 -15.48 7.33 -8.32
C ASN A 99 -16.75 6.60 -7.86
N VAL A 100 -16.62 5.88 -6.76
CA VAL A 100 -17.79 5.29 -6.08
C VAL A 100 -18.74 6.41 -5.63
N GLY A 101 -20.03 6.24 -5.94
CA GLY A 101 -21.07 7.25 -5.70
C GLY A 101 -21.19 8.31 -6.80
N ASP A 102 -20.44 8.22 -7.90
CA ASP A 102 -20.67 9.07 -9.07
C ASP A 102 -21.79 8.52 -9.95
N TYR A 103 -22.54 9.43 -10.57
CA TYR A 103 -23.55 9.07 -11.57
C TYR A 103 -22.91 8.95 -12.94
N VAL A 104 -23.12 7.82 -13.59
CA VAL A 104 -22.60 7.51 -14.91
C VAL A 104 -23.74 7.18 -15.89
N THR A 105 -23.47 7.38 -17.17
CA THR A 105 -24.38 6.93 -18.24
C THR A 105 -23.72 5.77 -18.96
N THR A 106 -24.43 4.63 -19.06
CA THR A 106 -23.96 3.46 -19.77
C THR A 106 -24.17 3.62 -21.29
N ASP A 107 -23.50 2.80 -22.08
CA ASP A 107 -23.73 2.76 -23.55
C ASP A 107 -25.16 2.39 -23.91
N ASP A 108 -25.84 1.62 -23.07
CA ASP A 108 -27.26 1.28 -23.20
C ASP A 108 -28.19 2.49 -22.97
N GLY A 109 -27.64 3.66 -22.62
CA GLY A 109 -28.38 4.88 -22.32
C GLY A 109 -28.97 4.93 -20.91
N LEU A 110 -28.73 3.93 -20.08
CA LEU A 110 -29.19 3.88 -18.71
C LEU A 110 -28.32 4.80 -17.82
N LYS A 111 -28.94 5.44 -16.84
CA LYS A 111 -28.22 6.21 -15.81
C LYS A 111 -28.19 5.39 -14.52
N GLY A 112 -27.04 5.37 -13.87
CA GLY A 112 -26.88 4.65 -12.62
C GLY A 112 -25.81 5.23 -11.74
N GLU A 113 -25.81 4.82 -10.48
CA GLU A 113 -24.82 5.19 -9.50
C GLU A 113 -23.74 4.10 -9.40
N VAL A 114 -22.48 4.51 -9.35
CA VAL A 114 -21.35 3.60 -9.20
C VAL A 114 -21.32 3.03 -7.78
N SER A 115 -21.53 1.72 -7.66
CA SER A 115 -21.48 1.00 -6.38
C SER A 115 -20.07 0.56 -6.00
N SER A 116 -19.31 0.01 -6.94
CA SER A 116 -17.93 -0.40 -6.71
C SER A 116 -17.09 -0.35 -7.99
N VAL A 117 -15.77 -0.25 -7.81
CA VAL A 117 -14.82 -0.14 -8.91
C VAL A 117 -13.68 -1.13 -8.71
N ASN A 118 -13.39 -1.93 -9.74
CA ASN A 118 -12.21 -2.78 -9.79
C ASN A 118 -11.15 -2.13 -10.68
N VAL A 119 -10.14 -1.53 -10.07
CA VAL A 119 -9.15 -0.72 -10.77
C VAL A 119 -8.32 -1.55 -11.76
N LEU A 120 -7.86 -2.74 -11.33
CA LEU A 120 -6.96 -3.58 -12.14
C LEU A 120 -7.67 -4.20 -13.36
N ARG A 121 -8.94 -4.59 -13.19
CA ARG A 121 -9.74 -5.16 -14.28
C ARG A 121 -10.47 -4.11 -15.11
N GLN A 122 -10.43 -2.84 -14.70
CA GLN A 122 -11.18 -1.73 -15.32
C GLN A 122 -12.69 -2.01 -15.40
N LEU A 123 -13.23 -2.69 -14.36
CA LEU A 123 -14.65 -3.04 -14.24
C LEU A 123 -15.33 -2.16 -13.20
N VAL A 124 -16.52 -1.70 -13.54
CA VAL A 124 -17.33 -0.83 -12.68
C VAL A 124 -18.68 -1.48 -12.47
N LYS A 125 -19.10 -1.63 -11.22
CA LYS A 125 -20.45 -2.06 -10.86
C LYS A 125 -21.32 -0.83 -10.71
N VAL A 126 -22.35 -0.76 -11.52
CA VAL A 126 -23.31 0.36 -11.56
C VAL A 126 -24.67 -0.14 -11.12
N LEU A 127 -25.28 0.60 -10.22
CA LEU A 127 -26.67 0.39 -9.81
C LEU A 127 -27.57 1.16 -10.77
N VAL A 128 -28.19 0.47 -11.69
CA VAL A 128 -29.10 1.04 -12.70
C VAL A 128 -30.55 0.79 -12.31
N GLU A 129 -31.43 1.75 -12.59
CA GLU A 129 -32.86 1.59 -12.43
C GLU A 129 -33.48 1.14 -13.77
N VAL A 130 -34.07 -0.05 -13.78
CA VAL A 130 -34.77 -0.61 -14.93
C VAL A 130 -36.16 -1.02 -14.46
N ASN A 131 -37.23 -0.44 -15.03
CA ASN A 131 -38.64 -0.75 -14.69
C ASN A 131 -38.98 -0.65 -13.19
N ASP A 132 -38.49 0.41 -12.52
CA ASP A 132 -38.63 0.65 -11.06
C ASP A 132 -37.90 -0.38 -10.16
N GLU A 133 -37.12 -1.27 -10.73
CA GLU A 133 -36.23 -2.17 -9.97
C GLU A 133 -34.76 -1.73 -10.10
N LYS A 134 -34.04 -1.84 -8.98
CA LYS A 134 -32.60 -1.53 -8.94
C LYS A 134 -31.79 -2.77 -9.23
N GLU A 135 -31.10 -2.80 -10.36
CA GLU A 135 -30.22 -3.89 -10.74
C GLU A 135 -28.75 -3.45 -10.66
N LEU A 136 -27.91 -4.38 -10.16
CA LEU A 136 -26.46 -4.21 -10.18
C LEU A 136 -25.88 -4.85 -11.44
N ARG A 137 -25.33 -4.04 -12.34
CA ARG A 137 -24.71 -4.51 -13.58
C ARG A 137 -23.23 -4.14 -13.61
N GLU A 138 -22.42 -5.00 -14.24
CA GLU A 138 -20.99 -4.77 -14.46
C GLU A 138 -20.74 -4.24 -15.87
N TYR A 139 -19.97 -3.16 -15.96
CA TYR A 139 -19.56 -2.54 -17.22
C TYR A 139 -18.05 -2.34 -17.25
N GLN A 140 -17.47 -2.34 -18.45
CA GLN A 140 -16.09 -1.88 -18.62
C GLN A 140 -16.01 -0.35 -18.60
N ALA A 141 -14.88 0.18 -18.18
CA ALA A 141 -14.68 1.62 -18.09
C ALA A 141 -14.96 2.36 -19.39
N ASP A 142 -14.62 1.75 -20.53
CA ASP A 142 -14.80 2.32 -21.86
C ASP A 142 -16.27 2.42 -22.29
N GLN A 143 -17.16 1.66 -21.66
CA GLN A 143 -18.62 1.64 -21.90
C GLN A 143 -19.37 2.68 -21.07
N LEU A 144 -18.66 3.46 -20.26
CA LEU A 144 -19.26 4.42 -19.36
C LEU A 144 -18.90 5.86 -19.74
N LYS A 145 -19.91 6.71 -19.80
CA LYS A 145 -19.73 8.16 -19.96
C LYS A 145 -19.87 8.85 -18.61
N PHE A 146 -18.80 9.44 -18.13
CA PHE A 146 -18.75 10.14 -16.86
C PHE A 146 -17.85 11.39 -16.93
N LYS A 147 -18.04 12.30 -15.97
CA LYS A 147 -17.14 13.45 -15.79
C LYS A 147 -16.18 13.13 -14.67
N PRO A 148 -14.86 13.09 -14.92
CA PRO A 148 -13.89 12.80 -13.87
C PRO A 148 -13.96 13.88 -12.77
N LYS A 149 -14.18 13.48 -11.55
CA LYS A 149 -14.16 14.33 -10.36
C LYS A 149 -12.98 13.93 -9.46
N ARG A 150 -12.42 14.89 -8.72
CA ARG A 150 -11.45 14.57 -7.67
C ARG A 150 -12.07 13.59 -6.67
N ARG A 151 -11.31 12.56 -6.30
CA ARG A 151 -11.72 11.58 -5.27
C ARG A 151 -12.06 12.29 -3.97
N ARG A 152 -13.17 11.85 -3.35
CA ARG A 152 -13.54 12.31 -2.02
C ARG A 152 -12.62 11.70 -0.98
N ASP A 153 -12.06 12.52 -0.10
CA ASP A 153 -11.28 12.03 1.03
C ASP A 153 -12.17 11.25 2.01
N VAL A 154 -11.73 10.04 2.35
CA VAL A 154 -12.37 9.26 3.41
C VAL A 154 -12.07 9.95 4.75
N LYS A 155 -13.12 10.31 5.49
CA LYS A 155 -12.96 10.86 6.83
C LYS A 155 -12.56 9.75 7.79
N LEU A 156 -11.36 9.86 8.35
CA LEU A 156 -10.86 8.98 9.40
C LEU A 156 -11.06 9.62 10.77
N THR A 157 -11.20 8.81 11.79
CA THR A 157 -11.19 9.28 13.17
C THR A 157 -9.80 9.76 13.58
N ALA A 158 -9.70 10.60 14.60
CA ALA A 158 -8.40 11.11 15.08
C ALA A 158 -7.51 9.97 15.61
N GLU A 159 -8.09 8.92 16.17
CA GLU A 159 -7.38 7.74 16.67
C GLU A 159 -6.83 6.90 15.52
N GLU A 160 -7.65 6.58 14.53
CA GLU A 160 -7.21 5.87 13.32
C GLU A 160 -6.10 6.63 12.58
N MET A 161 -6.21 7.95 12.48
CA MET A 161 -5.16 8.81 11.90
C MET A 161 -3.84 8.69 12.66
N LYS A 162 -3.88 8.63 14.00
CA LYS A 162 -2.68 8.53 14.83
C LYS A 162 -2.02 7.15 14.71
N GLU A 163 -2.80 6.08 14.72
CA GLU A 163 -2.29 4.72 14.52
C GLU A 163 -1.67 4.55 13.12
N LEU A 164 -2.36 5.03 12.11
CA LEU A 164 -1.89 4.96 10.73
C LEU A 164 -0.63 5.80 10.51
N ALA A 165 -0.55 7.00 11.10
CA ALA A 165 0.63 7.86 11.03
C ALA A 165 1.89 7.21 11.67
N ALA A 166 1.70 6.35 12.67
CA ALA A 166 2.79 5.59 13.28
C ALA A 166 3.37 4.52 12.35
N LEU A 167 2.58 4.05 11.37
CA LEU A 167 3.00 3.05 10.38
C LEU A 167 3.67 3.68 9.15
N GLU A 168 3.50 4.98 8.94
CA GLU A 168 4.10 5.67 7.80
C GLU A 168 5.62 5.59 7.84
N ASP A 169 6.21 5.31 6.70
CA ASP A 169 7.66 5.21 6.55
C ASP A 169 8.22 6.52 6.00
N ARG A 170 9.35 6.94 6.56
CA ARG A 170 10.05 8.15 6.09
C ARG A 170 10.95 7.89 4.88
N GLY A 171 10.99 6.65 4.40
CA GLY A 171 11.87 6.23 3.32
C GLY A 171 13.33 6.07 3.74
N GLY A 172 14.17 5.72 2.80
CA GLY A 172 15.62 5.58 2.97
C GLY A 172 16.17 4.30 2.35
N LYS A 173 17.50 4.24 2.24
CA LYS A 173 18.21 3.04 1.79
C LYS A 173 18.29 2.02 2.93
N SER A 174 18.32 0.75 2.56
CA SER A 174 18.63 -0.32 3.50
C SER A 174 20.06 -0.15 4.02
N LYS A 175 20.25 -0.22 5.33
CA LYS A 175 21.58 -0.12 5.96
C LYS A 175 22.49 -1.31 5.66
N ILE A 176 21.93 -2.37 5.08
CA ILE A 176 22.63 -3.59 4.70
C ILE A 176 23.34 -3.37 3.35
N ASP A 177 22.74 -2.59 2.45
CA ASP A 177 23.25 -2.37 1.09
C ASP A 177 24.49 -1.43 1.05
N ASP A 178 24.76 -0.68 2.14
CA ASP A 178 25.92 0.21 2.27
C ASP A 178 27.26 -0.52 2.54
N THR A 179 27.28 -1.85 2.41
CA THR A 179 28.44 -2.71 2.69
C THR A 179 29.09 -3.29 1.42
N LYS A 180 29.23 -2.49 0.37
CA LYS A 180 30.10 -2.84 -0.77
C LYS A 180 31.37 -2.02 -0.78
#